data_b2205316586bca75fc3fe3301e3979e9
#
_entry.id   b2205316586bca75fc3fe3301e3979e9
#
_cell.length_a   1.000
_cell.length_b   1.000
_cell.length_c   1.000
_cell.angle_alpha   90.00
_cell.angle_beta   90.00
_cell.angle_gamma   90.00
#
_symmetry.space_group_name_H-M   'P 1'
#
loop_
_entity.id
_entity.type
_entity.pdbx_description
1 polymer ?
#
loop_
_entity_poly.entity_id
_entity_poly.type
_entity_poly.pdbx_seq_one_letter_code
_entity_poly.pdbx_strand_id
1 'polypeptide(L)'
;MNICLLGNNLTNLVLANILLKKKINVDIITQPKPSLLANTIRTIAISNENYEFLRQNIKGFSNFGWPTEKIKIYSAKNKSSELFEFKNKNQSNFFLLKYSALYNLMKKNNFLKFINLKNYNIDAIKKRDYNLIINSEQNNPITKKYFQKTIEKNYKSLAHTAIIDHKKIENKIASQIFTKNGPLAFLPLSKNQTSIVFSNNSTTLMDKLSLLQIINKYNHQYKITKISEVESVGIKFLVLRDYYFKNILSFGDLIHKVHPLAGQGFNMTIRDIKSLSNILEENIKLGIDDGEIIAKKFQEINKHINFMYGFGIDAINSFFKFDSKLQNNLSGPIFKILKGNKFLNKYATFLSN
;
A
#
# COMPACT_ATOMS: atom_id res chain seq x y z
N MET A 1 -8.85 -8.85 -27.11
CA MET A 1 -7.85 -7.92 -26.54
C MET A 1 -6.73 -8.68 -25.88
N ASN A 2 -5.48 -8.39 -26.23
CA ASN A 2 -4.28 -9.01 -25.66
C ASN A 2 -3.60 -8.03 -24.69
N ILE A 3 -3.47 -8.42 -23.41
CA ILE A 3 -2.88 -7.58 -22.36
C ILE A 3 -1.61 -8.21 -21.82
N CYS A 4 -0.60 -7.39 -21.60
CA CYS A 4 0.65 -7.79 -21.00
C CYS A 4 0.89 -7.02 -19.69
N LEU A 5 1.31 -7.70 -18.64
CA LEU A 5 1.73 -7.12 -17.36
C LEU A 5 3.25 -7.30 -17.21
N LEU A 6 3.98 -6.19 -17.04
CA LEU A 6 5.43 -6.24 -16.83
C LEU A 6 5.75 -6.28 -15.34
N GLY A 7 6.31 -7.39 -14.91
CA GLY A 7 6.74 -7.62 -13.53
C GLY A 7 5.92 -8.64 -12.76
N ASN A 8 6.62 -9.37 -11.90
CA ASN A 8 6.05 -10.37 -11.00
C ASN A 8 5.93 -9.79 -9.57
N ASN A 9 5.22 -8.69 -9.42
CA ASN A 9 4.94 -8.07 -8.14
C ASN A 9 3.47 -8.24 -7.73
N LEU A 10 3.15 -7.91 -6.50
CA LEU A 10 1.81 -8.10 -5.94
C LEU A 10 0.73 -7.35 -6.72
N THR A 11 1.00 -6.14 -7.18
CA THR A 11 0.09 -5.33 -7.99
C THR A 11 -0.37 -6.07 -9.24
N ASN A 12 0.59 -6.58 -10.02
CA ASN A 12 0.30 -7.31 -11.25
C ASN A 12 -0.39 -8.66 -10.98
N LEU A 13 0.01 -9.37 -9.93
CA LEU A 13 -0.64 -10.62 -9.56
C LEU A 13 -2.11 -10.42 -9.14
N VAL A 14 -2.42 -9.37 -8.37
CA VAL A 14 -3.79 -9.04 -8.00
C VAL A 14 -4.59 -8.64 -9.23
N LEU A 15 -4.05 -7.75 -10.07
CA LEU A 15 -4.70 -7.33 -11.31
C LEU A 15 -4.98 -8.53 -12.24
N ALA A 16 -3.99 -9.40 -12.46
CA ALA A 16 -4.15 -10.58 -13.30
C ALA A 16 -5.26 -11.52 -12.80
N ASN A 17 -5.32 -11.78 -11.49
CA ASN A 17 -6.38 -12.61 -10.90
C ASN A 17 -7.77 -12.01 -11.12
N ILE A 18 -7.92 -10.69 -11.02
CA ILE A 18 -9.19 -9.99 -11.23
C ILE A 18 -9.58 -10.02 -12.71
N LEU A 19 -8.63 -9.78 -13.62
CA LEU A 19 -8.87 -9.82 -15.06
C LEU A 19 -9.26 -11.23 -15.53
N LEU A 20 -8.58 -12.25 -15.05
CA LEU A 20 -8.92 -13.66 -15.34
C LEU A 20 -10.34 -14.00 -14.88
N LYS A 21 -10.76 -13.53 -13.70
CA LYS A 21 -12.15 -13.72 -13.25
C LYS A 21 -13.16 -13.06 -14.20
N LYS A 22 -12.80 -11.92 -14.80
CA LYS A 22 -13.60 -11.22 -15.81
C LYS A 22 -13.44 -11.81 -17.23
N LYS A 23 -12.78 -12.99 -17.36
CA LYS A 23 -12.49 -13.69 -18.63
C LYS A 23 -11.60 -12.87 -19.58
N ILE A 24 -10.77 -11.99 -19.04
CA ILE A 24 -9.77 -11.22 -19.78
C ILE A 24 -8.41 -11.91 -19.57
N ASN A 25 -7.86 -12.46 -20.64
CA ASN A 25 -6.56 -13.14 -20.59
C ASN A 25 -5.42 -12.13 -20.55
N VAL A 26 -4.41 -12.45 -19.73
CA VAL A 26 -3.22 -11.61 -19.58
C VAL A 26 -1.96 -12.47 -19.56
N ASP A 27 -0.89 -11.97 -20.18
CA ASP A 27 0.46 -12.52 -20.06
C ASP A 27 1.24 -11.73 -19.01
N ILE A 28 1.90 -12.41 -18.08
CA ILE A 28 2.79 -11.77 -17.10
C ILE A 28 4.23 -11.97 -17.58
N ILE A 29 4.89 -10.90 -18.01
CA ILE A 29 6.28 -10.92 -18.43
C ILE A 29 7.18 -10.65 -17.23
N THR A 30 8.10 -11.59 -16.97
CA THR A 30 8.99 -11.53 -15.81
C THR A 30 10.46 -11.64 -16.22
N GLN A 31 11.35 -11.10 -15.39
CA GLN A 31 12.77 -11.39 -15.46
C GLN A 31 13.08 -12.61 -14.59
N PRO A 32 14.06 -13.44 -14.97
CA PRO A 32 14.49 -14.60 -14.17
C PRO A 32 15.29 -14.15 -12.94
N LYS A 33 14.64 -13.48 -11.99
CA LYS A 33 15.23 -13.13 -10.69
C LYS A 33 14.38 -13.70 -9.57
N PRO A 34 15.01 -14.24 -8.49
CA PRO A 34 14.25 -14.67 -7.32
C PRO A 34 13.41 -13.51 -6.77
N SER A 35 12.13 -13.73 -6.54
CA SER A 35 11.30 -12.75 -5.89
C SER A 35 11.56 -12.77 -4.39
N LEU A 36 12.28 -11.78 -3.87
CA LEU A 36 12.45 -11.55 -2.43
C LEU A 36 11.10 -11.28 -1.73
N LEU A 37 10.05 -10.99 -2.50
CA LEU A 37 8.73 -10.64 -2.01
C LEU A 37 7.99 -11.80 -1.32
N ALA A 38 8.33 -13.04 -1.66
CA ALA A 38 7.70 -14.23 -1.09
C ALA A 38 7.99 -14.43 0.42
N ASN A 39 9.10 -13.87 0.92
CA ASN A 39 9.58 -14.07 2.29
C ASN A 39 9.62 -12.79 3.14
N THR A 40 9.14 -11.66 2.61
CA THR A 40 9.11 -10.39 3.38
C THR A 40 8.18 -10.48 4.58
N ILE A 41 8.58 -9.86 5.69
CA ILE A 41 7.77 -9.73 6.90
C ILE A 41 6.82 -8.53 6.87
N ARG A 42 6.85 -7.74 5.79
CA ARG A 42 5.99 -6.55 5.62
C ARG A 42 4.52 -6.90 5.79
N THR A 43 3.80 -5.98 6.38
CA THR A 43 2.36 -6.06 6.61
C THR A 43 1.62 -5.05 5.76
N ILE A 44 0.44 -5.43 5.30
CA ILE A 44 -0.49 -4.58 4.56
C ILE A 44 -1.73 -4.37 5.41
N ALA A 45 -2.24 -3.14 5.46
CA ALA A 45 -3.56 -2.81 5.97
C ALA A 45 -4.49 -2.55 4.79
N ILE A 46 -5.54 -3.34 4.64
CA ILE A 46 -6.53 -3.19 3.57
C ILE A 46 -7.82 -2.63 4.17
N SER A 47 -8.32 -1.53 3.61
CA SER A 47 -9.61 -0.93 4.03
C SER A 47 -10.76 -1.90 3.79
N ASN A 48 -11.86 -1.74 4.54
CA ASN A 48 -13.00 -2.65 4.45
C ASN A 48 -13.58 -2.73 3.03
N GLU A 49 -13.73 -1.60 2.33
CA GLU A 49 -14.23 -1.58 0.95
C GLU A 49 -13.30 -2.33 -0.01
N ASN A 50 -11.99 -2.09 0.09
CA ASN A 50 -11.00 -2.77 -0.74
C ASN A 50 -10.91 -4.26 -0.39
N TYR A 51 -11.08 -4.63 0.87
CA TYR A 51 -11.13 -6.03 1.31
C TYR A 51 -12.33 -6.75 0.70
N GLU A 52 -13.52 -6.15 0.75
CA GLU A 52 -14.72 -6.72 0.13
C GLU A 52 -14.58 -6.86 -1.39
N PHE A 53 -13.98 -5.88 -2.06
CA PHE A 53 -13.67 -5.99 -3.48
C PHE A 53 -12.74 -7.17 -3.79
N LEU A 54 -11.67 -7.37 -3.02
CA LEU A 54 -10.77 -8.51 -3.20
C LEU A 54 -11.48 -9.84 -2.87
N ARG A 55 -12.27 -9.89 -1.79
CA ARG A 55 -13.05 -11.07 -1.38
C ARG A 55 -14.01 -11.54 -2.47
N GLN A 56 -14.69 -10.59 -3.10
CA GLN A 56 -15.61 -10.88 -4.21
C GLN A 56 -14.88 -11.35 -5.47
N ASN A 57 -13.66 -10.91 -5.71
CA ASN A 57 -12.97 -11.10 -6.98
C ASN A 57 -11.86 -12.17 -6.95
N ILE A 58 -11.39 -12.58 -5.79
CA ILE A 58 -10.25 -13.49 -5.66
C ILE A 58 -10.67 -14.76 -4.92
N LYS A 59 -10.49 -15.91 -5.58
CA LYS A 59 -10.76 -17.23 -4.99
C LYS A 59 -9.81 -17.48 -3.82
N GLY A 60 -10.36 -17.93 -2.68
CA GLY A 60 -9.58 -18.24 -1.47
C GLY A 60 -9.20 -17.02 -0.63
N PHE A 61 -9.68 -15.82 -0.98
CA PHE A 61 -9.45 -14.60 -0.18
C PHE A 61 -10.39 -14.51 1.04
N SER A 62 -11.49 -15.25 1.07
CA SER A 62 -12.43 -15.27 2.21
C SER A 62 -11.71 -15.63 3.50
N ASN A 63 -11.91 -14.88 4.56
CA ASN A 63 -11.26 -15.03 5.87
C ASN A 63 -9.73 -14.79 5.87
N PHE A 64 -9.20 -14.18 4.81
CA PHE A 64 -7.79 -13.84 4.70
C PHE A 64 -7.53 -12.47 5.34
N GLY A 65 -6.66 -12.42 6.36
CA GLY A 65 -6.38 -11.19 7.10
C GLY A 65 -7.04 -11.12 8.48
N TRP A 66 -6.48 -10.28 9.33
CA TRP A 66 -6.92 -10.07 10.71
C TRP A 66 -7.76 -8.79 10.81
N PRO A 67 -9.03 -8.85 11.25
CA PRO A 67 -9.88 -7.67 11.34
C PRO A 67 -9.47 -6.75 12.49
N THR A 68 -9.46 -5.44 12.24
CA THR A 68 -9.29 -4.39 13.25
C THR A 68 -10.58 -3.64 13.47
N GLU A 69 -11.04 -3.58 14.72
CA GLU A 69 -12.28 -2.89 15.09
C GLU A 69 -12.03 -1.40 15.35
N LYS A 70 -10.82 -1.06 15.81
CA LYS A 70 -10.45 0.30 16.18
C LYS A 70 -9.06 0.66 15.72
N ILE A 71 -8.89 1.94 15.40
CA ILE A 71 -7.59 2.56 15.20
C ILE A 71 -7.46 3.69 16.21
N LYS A 72 -6.41 3.64 17.01
CA LYS A 72 -6.12 4.66 18.02
C LYS A 72 -4.85 5.41 17.67
N ILE A 73 -4.93 6.72 17.70
CA ILE A 73 -3.79 7.61 17.43
C ILE A 73 -3.41 8.33 18.72
N TYR A 74 -2.10 8.28 19.06
CA TYR A 74 -1.53 8.88 20.24
C TYR A 74 -0.41 9.85 19.89
N SER A 75 -0.19 10.85 20.78
CA SER A 75 1.04 11.63 20.80
C SER A 75 1.92 11.17 21.96
N ALA A 76 3.22 10.98 21.67
CA ALA A 76 4.18 10.59 22.70
C ALA A 76 4.46 11.69 23.76
N LYS A 77 4.06 12.93 23.49
CA LYS A 77 4.22 14.06 24.44
C LYS A 77 3.29 13.93 25.65
N ASN A 78 2.10 13.41 25.45
CA ASN A 78 1.11 13.17 26.52
C ASN A 78 0.92 11.67 26.66
N LYS A 79 1.63 11.04 27.60
CA LYS A 79 1.69 9.58 27.82
C LYS A 79 0.33 8.86 27.93
N SER A 80 -0.78 9.57 27.94
CA SER A 80 -2.15 9.04 28.14
C SER A 80 -3.24 9.71 27.29
N SER A 81 -2.95 10.74 26.50
CA SER A 81 -4.00 11.37 25.68
C SER A 81 -4.11 10.71 24.32
N GLU A 82 -5.16 9.91 24.18
CA GLU A 82 -5.68 9.51 22.89
C GLU A 82 -6.09 10.76 22.09
N LEU A 83 -5.39 11.01 20.99
CA LEU A 83 -5.69 12.13 20.11
C LEU A 83 -6.95 11.84 19.30
N PHE A 84 -7.07 10.61 18.82
CA PHE A 84 -8.16 10.23 17.94
C PHE A 84 -8.44 8.71 18.00
N GLU A 85 -9.73 8.33 18.00
CA GLU A 85 -10.21 6.96 17.83
C GLU A 85 -11.10 6.89 16.59
N PHE A 86 -10.76 6.00 15.66
CA PHE A 86 -11.61 5.63 14.54
C PHE A 86 -12.30 4.31 14.88
N LYS A 87 -13.62 4.34 14.94
CA LYS A 87 -14.45 3.15 15.14
C LYS A 87 -15.59 3.18 14.15
N ASN A 88 -15.69 2.16 13.31
CA ASN A 88 -16.89 1.93 12.52
C ASN A 88 -17.93 1.20 13.37
N LYS A 89 -19.19 1.66 13.40
CA LYS A 89 -20.20 1.15 14.34
C LYS A 89 -20.52 -0.34 14.13
N ASN A 90 -20.41 -0.87 12.91
CA ASN A 90 -20.85 -2.23 12.56
C ASN A 90 -19.89 -3.04 11.68
N GLN A 91 -18.68 -2.55 11.40
CA GLN A 91 -17.73 -3.21 10.50
C GLN A 91 -16.29 -3.03 10.95
N SER A 92 -15.40 -3.93 10.54
CA SER A 92 -13.95 -3.75 10.71
C SER A 92 -13.49 -2.55 9.89
N ASN A 93 -12.61 -1.72 10.46
CA ASN A 93 -12.04 -0.57 9.75
C ASN A 93 -11.06 -1.02 8.68
N PHE A 94 -10.18 -1.98 9.05
CA PHE A 94 -9.14 -2.53 8.20
C PHE A 94 -8.94 -4.02 8.48
N PHE A 95 -8.41 -4.71 7.49
CA PHE A 95 -7.89 -6.07 7.59
C PHE A 95 -6.38 -6.04 7.43
N LEU A 96 -5.68 -6.59 8.41
CA LEU A 96 -4.22 -6.64 8.44
C LEU A 96 -3.73 -8.02 8.01
N LEU A 97 -2.77 -8.06 7.11
CA LEU A 97 -2.23 -9.32 6.59
C LEU A 97 -0.75 -9.18 6.20
N LYS A 98 -0.05 -10.31 6.19
CA LYS A 98 1.33 -10.36 5.72
C LYS A 98 1.37 -10.22 4.20
N TYR A 99 2.24 -9.34 3.70
CA TYR A 99 2.45 -9.15 2.25
C TYR A 99 2.79 -10.48 1.56
N SER A 100 3.73 -11.25 2.15
CA SER A 100 4.15 -12.54 1.63
C SER A 100 3.01 -13.55 1.51
N ALA A 101 2.08 -13.56 2.48
CA ALA A 101 0.92 -14.45 2.45
C ALA A 101 -0.03 -14.09 1.30
N LEU A 102 -0.30 -12.79 1.08
CA LEU A 102 -1.12 -12.35 -0.05
C LEU A 102 -0.42 -12.64 -1.39
N TYR A 103 0.88 -12.35 -1.50
CA TYR A 103 1.66 -12.66 -2.68
C TYR A 103 1.59 -14.14 -3.06
N ASN A 104 1.77 -15.02 -2.07
CA ASN A 104 1.72 -16.48 -2.29
C ASN A 104 0.31 -16.95 -2.66
N LEU A 105 -0.74 -16.37 -2.07
CA LEU A 105 -2.13 -16.66 -2.46
C LEU A 105 -2.37 -16.28 -3.92
N MET A 106 -1.97 -15.07 -4.33
CA MET A 106 -2.16 -14.62 -5.72
C MET A 106 -1.43 -15.49 -6.73
N LYS A 107 -0.23 -15.96 -6.39
CA LYS A 107 0.61 -16.79 -7.28
C LYS A 107 0.10 -18.21 -7.46
N LYS A 108 -0.75 -18.71 -6.56
CA LYS A 108 -1.31 -20.08 -6.63
C LYS A 108 -2.32 -20.30 -7.75
N ASN A 109 -2.77 -19.26 -8.44
CA ASN A 109 -3.73 -19.42 -9.54
C ASN A 109 -3.05 -20.07 -10.75
N ASN A 110 -3.46 -21.28 -11.10
CA ASN A 110 -2.90 -22.06 -12.20
C ASN A 110 -3.18 -21.49 -13.59
N PHE A 111 -4.11 -20.53 -13.71
CA PHE A 111 -4.42 -19.85 -14.97
C PHE A 111 -3.49 -18.68 -15.27
N LEU A 112 -2.58 -18.32 -14.35
CA LEU A 112 -1.59 -17.28 -14.60
C LEU A 112 -0.55 -17.78 -15.58
N LYS A 113 -0.38 -17.03 -16.67
CA LYS A 113 0.62 -17.32 -17.70
C LYS A 113 1.84 -16.43 -17.51
N PHE A 114 2.95 -17.06 -17.11
CA PHE A 114 4.24 -16.38 -16.93
C PHE A 114 5.15 -16.59 -18.15
N ILE A 115 5.70 -15.49 -18.66
CA ILE A 115 6.64 -15.48 -19.76
C ILE A 115 7.97 -14.91 -19.25
N ASN A 116 9.02 -15.73 -19.23
CA ASN A 116 10.34 -15.29 -18.81
C ASN A 116 11.11 -14.66 -19.98
N LEU A 117 11.42 -13.37 -19.86
CA LEU A 117 12.32 -12.68 -20.79
C LEU A 117 13.59 -12.26 -20.04
N LYS A 118 14.76 -12.65 -20.56
CA LYS A 118 16.06 -12.32 -19.94
C LYS A 118 16.26 -10.80 -19.79
N ASN A 119 15.80 -10.03 -20.77
CA ASN A 119 15.77 -8.57 -20.72
C ASN A 119 14.36 -8.11 -21.15
N TYR A 120 13.83 -7.04 -20.53
CA TYR A 120 12.65 -6.36 -21.05
C TYR A 120 13.02 -5.61 -22.34
N ASN A 121 13.29 -6.36 -23.41
CA ASN A 121 13.48 -5.76 -24.72
C ASN A 121 12.12 -5.28 -25.23
N ILE A 122 11.98 -3.96 -25.38
CA ILE A 122 10.76 -3.31 -25.89
C ILE A 122 10.35 -3.90 -27.24
N ASP A 123 11.32 -4.20 -28.10
CA ASP A 123 11.05 -4.74 -29.43
C ASP A 123 10.56 -6.19 -29.38
N ALA A 124 11.07 -7.00 -28.44
CA ALA A 124 10.56 -8.35 -28.22
C ALA A 124 9.13 -8.36 -27.64
N ILE A 125 8.79 -7.34 -26.83
CA ILE A 125 7.42 -7.16 -26.29
C ILE A 125 6.49 -6.66 -27.41
N LYS A 126 6.93 -5.69 -28.21
CA LYS A 126 6.14 -5.16 -29.35
C LYS A 126 5.86 -6.21 -30.42
N LYS A 127 6.79 -7.12 -30.70
CA LYS A 127 6.60 -8.23 -31.65
C LYS A 127 5.46 -9.20 -31.25
N ARG A 128 4.96 -9.13 -30.01
CA ARG A 128 3.87 -9.99 -29.50
C ARG A 128 2.49 -9.39 -29.67
N ASP A 129 2.40 -8.21 -30.27
CA ASP A 129 1.15 -7.52 -30.64
C ASP A 129 0.15 -7.40 -29.47
N TYR A 130 0.61 -6.83 -28.34
CA TYR A 130 -0.26 -6.52 -27.23
C TYR A 130 -1.03 -5.21 -27.46
N ASN A 131 -2.33 -5.26 -27.31
CA ASN A 131 -3.17 -4.05 -27.35
C ASN A 131 -2.81 -3.10 -26.20
N LEU A 132 -2.59 -3.63 -24.98
CA LEU A 132 -2.23 -2.85 -23.80
C LEU A 132 -1.07 -3.50 -23.04
N ILE A 133 -0.07 -2.67 -22.69
CA ILE A 133 1.09 -3.06 -21.88
C ILE A 133 1.02 -2.31 -20.57
N ILE A 134 0.86 -3.02 -19.44
CA ILE A 134 0.80 -2.45 -18.10
C ILE A 134 2.15 -2.63 -17.41
N ASN A 135 2.83 -1.53 -17.12
CA ASN A 135 4.14 -1.52 -16.51
C ASN A 135 4.05 -1.09 -15.04
N SER A 136 4.42 -1.96 -14.12
CA SER A 136 4.47 -1.68 -12.67
C SER A 136 5.88 -1.77 -12.08
N GLU A 137 6.92 -1.88 -12.92
CA GLU A 137 8.31 -2.00 -12.48
C GLU A 137 9.10 -0.72 -12.70
N GLN A 138 9.78 -0.24 -11.64
CA GLN A 138 10.54 1.01 -11.67
C GLN A 138 11.86 0.89 -12.46
N ASN A 139 12.52 -0.24 -12.34
CA ASN A 139 13.89 -0.42 -12.84
C ASN A 139 13.92 -1.19 -14.17
N ASN A 140 13.13 -0.78 -15.15
CA ASN A 140 13.20 -1.36 -16.49
C ASN A 140 13.43 -0.28 -17.56
N PRO A 141 13.84 -0.67 -18.79
CA PRO A 141 14.11 0.28 -19.87
C PRO A 141 12.89 1.12 -20.27
N ILE A 142 11.69 0.58 -20.16
CA ILE A 142 10.41 1.27 -20.49
C ILE A 142 10.18 2.43 -19.54
N THR A 143 10.32 2.19 -18.23
CA THR A 143 10.21 3.24 -17.21
C THR A 143 11.24 4.33 -17.42
N LYS A 144 12.49 3.94 -17.65
CA LYS A 144 13.59 4.88 -17.88
C LYS A 144 13.41 5.71 -19.15
N LYS A 145 12.73 5.18 -20.17
CA LYS A 145 12.53 5.89 -21.44
C LYS A 145 11.31 6.81 -21.43
N TYR A 146 10.20 6.38 -20.84
CA TYR A 146 8.91 7.05 -21.03
C TYR A 146 8.33 7.67 -19.74
N PHE A 147 8.75 7.22 -18.54
CA PHE A 147 8.07 7.55 -17.28
C PHE A 147 9.01 8.18 -16.24
N GLN A 148 9.73 9.25 -16.66
CA GLN A 148 10.69 9.95 -15.79
C GLN A 148 10.14 11.22 -15.15
N LYS A 149 9.04 11.77 -15.68
CA LYS A 149 8.48 13.04 -15.17
C LYS A 149 7.69 12.79 -13.88
N THR A 150 8.37 12.84 -12.75
CA THR A 150 7.83 12.61 -11.43
C THR A 150 7.86 13.87 -10.58
N ILE A 151 6.96 13.96 -9.59
CA ILE A 151 7.08 14.82 -8.43
C ILE A 151 7.55 13.93 -7.30
N GLU A 152 8.78 14.15 -6.83
CA GLU A 152 9.39 13.32 -5.80
C GLU A 152 9.82 14.15 -4.59
N LYS A 153 9.65 13.54 -3.40
CA LYS A 153 10.18 14.04 -2.15
C LYS A 153 10.84 12.90 -1.40
N ASN A 154 12.14 12.98 -1.23
CA ASN A 154 12.86 12.02 -0.41
C ASN A 154 12.80 12.53 1.05
N TYR A 155 12.17 11.74 1.92
CA TYR A 155 12.05 12.11 3.34
C TYR A 155 13.35 11.93 4.13
N LYS A 156 14.39 11.33 3.52
CA LYS A 156 15.63 10.93 4.21
C LYS A 156 15.31 10.14 5.50
N SER A 157 14.40 9.21 5.38
CA SER A 157 13.80 8.43 6.48
C SER A 157 13.69 6.97 6.06
N LEU A 158 13.78 6.06 7.03
CA LEU A 158 13.56 4.63 6.86
C LEU A 158 12.33 4.16 7.62
N ALA A 159 11.57 3.26 7.02
CA ALA A 159 10.58 2.45 7.72
C ALA A 159 11.22 1.12 8.13
N HIS A 160 11.27 0.86 9.43
CA HIS A 160 11.72 -0.38 10.02
C HIS A 160 10.50 -1.22 10.38
N THR A 161 10.46 -2.47 9.93
CA THR A 161 9.34 -3.38 10.17
C THR A 161 9.85 -4.63 10.89
N ALA A 162 9.13 -5.05 11.91
CA ALA A 162 9.34 -6.32 12.61
C ALA A 162 7.99 -6.93 13.03
N ILE A 163 7.96 -8.22 13.30
CA ILE A 163 6.80 -8.89 13.90
C ILE A 163 7.18 -9.29 15.33
N ILE A 164 6.34 -8.93 16.28
CA ILE A 164 6.44 -9.40 17.66
C ILE A 164 5.45 -10.54 17.89
N ASP A 165 5.93 -11.62 18.52
CA ASP A 165 5.08 -12.63 19.14
C ASP A 165 4.86 -12.23 20.61
N HIS A 166 3.65 -12.41 21.13
CA HIS A 166 3.27 -12.03 22.48
C HIS A 166 2.25 -13.00 23.07
N LYS A 167 2.03 -12.95 24.39
CA LYS A 167 0.97 -13.73 25.02
C LYS A 167 -0.38 -13.41 24.38
N LYS A 168 -1.23 -14.45 24.28
CA LYS A 168 -2.54 -14.36 23.61
C LYS A 168 -3.43 -13.30 24.29
N ILE A 169 -3.97 -12.40 23.49
CA ILE A 169 -4.91 -11.34 23.89
C ILE A 169 -6.00 -11.16 22.86
N GLU A 170 -7.04 -10.39 23.16
CA GLU A 170 -8.00 -9.89 22.19
C GLU A 170 -7.39 -8.73 21.39
N ASN A 171 -6.69 -9.07 20.31
CA ASN A 171 -5.83 -8.16 19.55
C ASN A 171 -6.57 -7.56 18.36
N LYS A 172 -7.49 -6.64 18.60
CA LYS A 172 -8.35 -6.04 17.54
C LYS A 172 -8.17 -4.52 17.39
N ILE A 173 -7.22 -3.93 18.13
CA ILE A 173 -6.96 -2.50 18.10
C ILE A 173 -5.62 -2.23 17.45
N ALA A 174 -5.62 -1.54 16.31
CA ALA A 174 -4.40 -0.97 15.75
C ALA A 174 -4.09 0.35 16.45
N SER A 175 -2.83 0.61 16.74
CA SER A 175 -2.43 1.88 17.34
C SER A 175 -1.26 2.51 16.59
N GLN A 176 -1.27 3.84 16.50
CA GLN A 176 -0.19 4.63 15.94
C GLN A 176 0.20 5.73 16.91
N ILE A 177 1.47 5.80 17.25
CA ILE A 177 2.03 6.75 18.21
C ILE A 177 2.99 7.67 17.45
N PHE A 178 2.69 8.96 17.42
CA PHE A 178 3.60 9.96 16.88
C PHE A 178 4.68 10.30 17.91
N THR A 179 5.86 9.69 17.73
CA THR A 179 7.03 9.90 18.59
C THR A 179 7.89 11.05 18.06
N LYS A 180 8.83 11.53 18.87
CA LYS A 180 9.82 12.55 18.46
C LYS A 180 10.63 12.12 17.24
N ASN A 181 10.91 10.83 17.11
CA ASN A 181 11.75 10.29 16.04
C ASN A 181 10.93 9.81 14.82
N GLY A 182 9.60 9.91 14.87
CA GLY A 182 8.68 9.50 13.81
C GLY A 182 7.56 8.59 14.31
N PRO A 183 6.60 8.23 13.46
CA PRO A 183 5.46 7.41 13.83
C PRO A 183 5.85 5.94 14.07
N LEU A 184 5.35 5.39 15.18
CA LEU A 184 5.43 3.98 15.56
C LEU A 184 4.02 3.38 15.51
N ALA A 185 3.80 2.34 14.73
CA ALA A 185 2.53 1.65 14.61
C ALA A 185 2.61 0.22 15.16
N PHE A 186 1.56 -0.19 15.87
CA PHE A 186 1.28 -1.55 16.30
C PHE A 186 0.07 -2.06 15.52
N LEU A 187 0.28 -3.05 14.67
CA LEU A 187 -0.70 -3.54 13.71
C LEU A 187 -1.01 -5.03 14.00
N PRO A 188 -2.17 -5.35 14.58
CA PRO A 188 -2.55 -6.71 14.94
C PRO A 188 -2.56 -7.65 13.73
N LEU A 189 -1.93 -8.82 13.84
CA LEU A 189 -1.95 -9.86 12.81
C LEU A 189 -2.70 -11.13 13.24
N SER A 190 -2.78 -11.35 14.55
CA SER A 190 -3.51 -12.46 15.16
C SER A 190 -3.68 -12.20 16.65
N LYS A 191 -4.25 -13.16 17.40
CA LYS A 191 -4.34 -13.09 18.86
C LYS A 191 -3.00 -13.03 19.57
N ASN A 192 -1.90 -13.44 18.92
CA ASN A 192 -0.57 -13.55 19.51
C ASN A 192 0.55 -12.98 18.65
N GLN A 193 0.22 -12.29 17.54
CA GLN A 193 1.19 -11.62 16.66
C GLN A 193 0.74 -10.20 16.35
N THR A 194 1.72 -9.28 16.37
CA THR A 194 1.52 -7.86 16.00
C THR A 194 2.70 -7.41 15.15
N SER A 195 2.42 -6.79 14.02
CA SER A 195 3.45 -6.13 13.20
C SER A 195 3.75 -4.75 13.76
N ILE A 196 5.01 -4.43 13.81
CA ILE A 196 5.55 -3.13 14.22
C ILE A 196 6.05 -2.42 12.96
N VAL A 197 5.66 -1.17 12.78
CA VAL A 197 6.21 -0.30 11.74
C VAL A 197 6.68 0.99 12.39
N PHE A 198 7.97 1.24 12.36
CA PHE A 198 8.58 2.46 12.88
C PHE A 198 9.19 3.27 11.74
N SER A 199 8.60 4.41 11.44
CA SER A 199 9.11 5.33 10.42
C SER A 199 10.08 6.32 11.05
N ASN A 200 11.37 5.96 11.09
CA ASN A 200 12.41 6.78 11.70
C ASN A 200 12.81 7.96 10.78
N ASN A 201 12.90 9.16 11.34
CA ASN A 201 13.37 10.37 10.65
C ASN A 201 14.91 10.38 10.47
N SER A 202 15.49 9.23 10.15
CA SER A 202 16.93 9.01 9.93
C SER A 202 17.12 7.98 8.84
N THR A 203 18.28 8.01 8.19
CA THR A 203 18.74 6.99 7.24
C THR A 203 19.55 5.87 7.90
N THR A 204 19.68 5.90 9.22
CA THR A 204 20.42 4.88 9.99
C THR A 204 19.59 3.60 10.07
N LEU A 205 20.18 2.49 9.68
CA LEU A 205 19.59 1.18 9.87
C LEU A 205 19.48 0.86 11.36
N MET A 206 18.39 0.23 11.74
CA MET A 206 18.17 -0.22 13.11
C MET A 206 18.30 -1.74 13.19
N ASP A 207 19.01 -2.18 14.21
CA ASP A 207 19.03 -3.58 14.58
C ASP A 207 17.82 -3.96 15.45
N LYS A 208 17.72 -5.23 15.74
CA LYS A 208 16.63 -5.83 16.51
C LYS A 208 16.55 -5.29 17.95
N LEU A 209 17.72 -5.08 18.60
CA LEU A 209 17.77 -4.62 19.98
C LEU A 209 17.33 -3.16 20.10
N SER A 210 17.82 -2.30 19.21
CA SER A 210 17.44 -0.88 19.15
C SER A 210 15.95 -0.70 18.89
N LEU A 211 15.37 -1.47 17.96
CA LEU A 211 13.93 -1.42 17.69
C LEU A 211 13.12 -1.92 18.90
N LEU A 212 13.59 -3.00 19.57
CA LEU A 212 12.92 -3.55 20.76
C LEU A 212 12.91 -2.55 21.93
N GLN A 213 13.99 -1.78 22.14
CA GLN A 213 14.01 -0.71 23.14
C GLN A 213 12.94 0.35 22.86
N ILE A 214 12.77 0.76 21.59
CA ILE A 214 11.73 1.71 21.22
C ILE A 214 10.34 1.10 21.43
N ILE A 215 10.14 -0.15 21.02
CA ILE A 215 8.87 -0.86 21.23
C ILE A 215 8.52 -0.89 22.71
N ASN A 216 9.44 -1.32 23.58
CA ASN A 216 9.20 -1.44 25.02
C ASN A 216 8.86 -0.10 25.68
N LYS A 217 9.46 1.00 25.21
CA LYS A 217 9.16 2.36 25.71
C LYS A 217 7.69 2.78 25.51
N TYR A 218 7.05 2.32 24.44
CA TYR A 218 5.69 2.71 24.05
C TYR A 218 4.69 1.56 24.10
N ASN A 219 5.15 0.35 24.44
CA ASN A 219 4.31 -0.83 24.58
C ASN A 219 3.66 -0.87 25.96
N HIS A 220 2.34 -0.77 26.02
CA HIS A 220 1.56 -0.90 27.26
C HIS A 220 0.64 -2.12 27.26
N GLN A 221 0.59 -2.88 26.16
CA GLN A 221 -0.42 -3.92 25.96
C GLN A 221 0.18 -5.32 25.80
N TYR A 222 1.35 -5.44 25.19
CA TYR A 222 1.88 -6.72 24.75
C TYR A 222 2.94 -7.28 25.72
N LYS A 223 2.74 -8.51 26.23
CA LYS A 223 3.79 -9.29 26.90
C LYS A 223 4.59 -10.01 25.83
N ILE A 224 5.62 -9.34 25.30
CA ILE A 224 6.43 -9.80 24.16
C ILE A 224 7.22 -11.03 24.55
N THR A 225 7.21 -12.07 23.72
CA THR A 225 7.97 -13.31 23.87
C THR A 225 9.08 -13.45 22.84
N LYS A 226 8.88 -12.89 21.63
CA LYS A 226 9.86 -12.95 20.55
C LYS A 226 9.68 -11.75 19.61
N ILE A 227 10.75 -11.35 18.94
CA ILE A 227 10.73 -10.40 17.84
C ILE A 227 11.48 -11.00 16.64
N SER A 228 10.94 -10.78 15.42
CA SER A 228 11.57 -11.19 14.17
C SER A 228 12.84 -10.38 13.85
N GLU A 229 13.51 -10.72 12.76
CA GLU A 229 14.50 -9.81 12.15
C GLU A 229 13.82 -8.52 11.69
N VAL A 230 14.62 -7.46 11.48
CA VAL A 230 14.14 -6.14 11.07
C VAL A 230 14.35 -5.96 9.58
N GLU A 231 13.27 -5.68 8.85
CA GLU A 231 13.37 -5.21 7.46
C GLU A 231 13.30 -3.68 7.43
N SER A 232 14.16 -3.04 6.64
CA SER A 232 14.22 -1.59 6.51
C SER A 232 14.02 -1.17 5.07
N VAL A 233 13.16 -0.17 4.83
CA VAL A 233 12.85 0.36 3.49
C VAL A 233 12.89 1.88 3.51
N GLY A 234 13.53 2.49 2.49
CA GLY A 234 13.54 3.93 2.31
C GLY A 234 12.15 4.49 2.04
N ILE A 235 11.81 5.59 2.72
CA ILE A 235 10.53 6.26 2.56
C ILE A 235 10.68 7.40 1.58
N LYS A 236 9.88 7.39 0.53
CA LYS A 236 9.79 8.50 -0.42
C LYS A 236 8.35 8.75 -0.85
N PHE A 237 8.05 9.98 -1.17
CA PHE A 237 6.86 10.38 -1.88
C PHE A 237 7.20 10.42 -3.37
N LEU A 238 6.32 9.91 -4.19
CA LEU A 238 6.42 9.97 -5.63
C LEU A 238 5.01 10.05 -6.23
N VAL A 239 4.82 10.95 -7.18
CA VAL A 239 3.66 10.95 -8.07
C VAL A 239 4.15 11.14 -9.49
N LEU A 240 3.74 10.23 -10.38
CA LEU A 240 4.06 10.30 -11.81
C LEU A 240 3.18 11.35 -12.48
N ARG A 241 3.75 12.16 -13.40
CA ARG A 241 2.98 13.19 -14.10
C ARG A 241 2.15 12.64 -15.24
N ASP A 242 2.70 11.70 -16.01
CA ASP A 242 2.04 11.12 -17.18
C ASP A 242 1.98 9.61 -17.01
N TYR A 243 0.76 9.04 -16.97
CA TYR A 243 0.56 7.63 -16.64
C TYR A 243 0.71 6.72 -17.85
N TYR A 244 0.59 7.26 -19.08
CA TYR A 244 0.69 6.43 -20.27
C TYR A 244 1.56 7.06 -21.37
N PHE A 245 2.02 6.21 -22.25
CA PHE A 245 2.67 6.56 -23.50
C PHE A 245 2.21 5.56 -24.56
N LYS A 246 1.41 6.03 -25.55
CA LYS A 246 0.72 5.14 -26.49
C LYS A 246 -0.05 4.05 -25.72
N ASN A 247 0.06 2.80 -26.11
CA ASN A 247 -0.56 1.66 -25.45
C ASN A 247 0.20 1.13 -24.20
N ILE A 248 1.15 1.88 -23.67
CA ILE A 248 1.89 1.52 -22.44
C ILE A 248 1.35 2.34 -21.28
N LEU A 249 0.80 1.67 -20.27
CA LEU A 249 0.26 2.26 -19.04
C LEU A 249 1.21 1.97 -17.87
N SER A 250 1.64 3.01 -17.15
CA SER A 250 2.30 2.88 -15.84
C SER A 250 1.28 2.58 -14.75
N PHE A 251 1.65 1.76 -13.75
CA PHE A 251 0.69 1.27 -12.78
C PHE A 251 1.29 1.00 -11.39
N GLY A 252 0.45 1.05 -10.35
CA GLY A 252 0.83 0.74 -8.97
C GLY A 252 1.91 1.67 -8.40
N ASP A 253 2.92 1.10 -7.75
CA ASP A 253 4.02 1.86 -7.13
C ASP A 253 4.83 2.72 -8.12
N LEU A 254 4.60 2.59 -9.41
CA LEU A 254 5.22 3.43 -10.43
C LEU A 254 4.49 4.77 -10.56
N ILE A 255 3.17 4.80 -10.38
CA ILE A 255 2.38 6.03 -10.53
C ILE A 255 2.25 6.82 -9.23
N HIS A 256 2.29 6.15 -8.08
CA HIS A 256 2.27 6.81 -6.76
C HIS A 256 3.00 5.99 -5.69
N LYS A 257 3.78 6.67 -4.87
CA LYS A 257 4.33 6.19 -3.61
C LYS A 257 4.06 7.19 -2.53
N VAL A 258 3.54 6.74 -1.41
CA VAL A 258 3.17 7.59 -0.29
C VAL A 258 3.85 7.12 1.00
N HIS A 259 3.89 8.00 1.99
CA HIS A 259 4.38 7.65 3.31
C HIS A 259 3.55 6.47 3.88
N PRO A 260 4.16 5.47 4.56
CA PRO A 260 3.46 4.29 5.08
C PRO A 260 2.54 4.59 6.28
N LEU A 261 1.94 5.78 6.32
CA LEU A 261 0.91 6.13 7.29
C LEU A 261 -0.35 5.30 7.04
N ALA A 262 -0.77 4.56 8.05
CA ALA A 262 -1.98 3.73 8.03
C ALA A 262 -2.08 2.74 6.85
N GLY A 263 -0.97 2.33 6.23
CA GLY A 263 -0.96 1.34 5.15
C GLY A 263 -1.63 1.75 3.84
N GLN A 264 -1.77 3.04 3.55
CA GLN A 264 -2.57 3.56 2.45
C GLN A 264 -2.03 3.27 1.04
N GLY A 265 -0.74 3.04 0.86
CA GLY A 265 -0.15 2.86 -0.47
C GLY A 265 -0.81 1.75 -1.29
N PHE A 266 -1.01 0.57 -0.68
CA PHE A 266 -1.63 -0.55 -1.37
C PHE A 266 -3.15 -0.37 -1.56
N ASN A 267 -3.84 0.37 -0.68
CA ASN A 267 -5.25 0.71 -0.86
C ASN A 267 -5.46 1.59 -2.11
N MET A 268 -4.57 2.54 -2.36
CA MET A 268 -4.59 3.32 -3.61
C MET A 268 -4.42 2.41 -4.83
N THR A 269 -3.48 1.46 -4.77
CA THR A 269 -3.28 0.48 -5.85
C THR A 269 -4.52 -0.39 -6.09
N ILE A 270 -5.23 -0.84 -5.05
CA ILE A 270 -6.46 -1.64 -5.21
C ILE A 270 -7.57 -0.81 -5.88
N ARG A 271 -7.71 0.48 -5.54
CA ARG A 271 -8.65 1.39 -6.22
C ARG A 271 -8.31 1.56 -7.70
N ASP A 272 -7.03 1.71 -8.01
CA ASP A 272 -6.56 1.78 -9.41
C ASP A 272 -6.89 0.48 -10.16
N ILE A 273 -6.70 -0.68 -9.52
CA ILE A 273 -7.05 -1.99 -10.08
C ILE A 273 -8.55 -2.07 -10.35
N LYS A 274 -9.39 -1.65 -9.39
CA LYS A 274 -10.85 -1.59 -9.54
C LYS A 274 -11.25 -0.70 -10.72
N SER A 275 -10.69 0.50 -10.78
CA SER A 275 -10.94 1.46 -11.86
C SER A 275 -10.54 0.90 -13.23
N LEU A 276 -9.30 0.41 -13.37
CA LEU A 276 -8.81 -0.14 -14.64
C LEU A 276 -9.61 -1.37 -15.07
N SER A 277 -9.94 -2.27 -14.14
CA SER A 277 -10.73 -3.48 -14.47
C SER A 277 -12.13 -3.14 -14.97
N ASN A 278 -12.75 -2.07 -14.49
CA ASN A 278 -14.05 -1.60 -14.96
C ASN A 278 -13.93 -0.93 -16.34
N ILE A 279 -12.90 -0.09 -16.53
CA ILE A 279 -12.64 0.54 -17.84
C ILE A 279 -12.42 -0.54 -18.91
N LEU A 280 -11.63 -1.56 -18.61
CA LEU A 280 -11.39 -2.68 -19.54
C LEU A 280 -12.69 -3.43 -19.86
N GLU A 281 -13.48 -3.76 -18.85
CA GLU A 281 -14.74 -4.48 -19.05
C GLU A 281 -15.74 -3.68 -19.91
N GLU A 282 -15.88 -2.38 -19.65
CA GLU A 282 -16.74 -1.48 -20.44
C GLU A 282 -16.29 -1.40 -21.89
N ASN A 283 -14.99 -1.16 -22.13
CA ASN A 283 -14.47 -0.99 -23.49
C ASN A 283 -14.55 -2.30 -24.29
N ILE A 284 -14.25 -3.45 -23.67
CA ILE A 284 -14.38 -4.75 -24.33
C ILE A 284 -15.84 -5.04 -24.71
N LYS A 285 -16.82 -4.70 -23.84
CA LYS A 285 -18.26 -4.83 -24.16
C LYS A 285 -18.68 -3.96 -25.36
N LEU A 286 -18.02 -2.83 -25.56
CA LEU A 286 -18.24 -1.93 -26.68
C LEU A 286 -17.43 -2.32 -27.95
N GLY A 287 -16.67 -3.42 -27.90
CA GLY A 287 -15.80 -3.83 -29.02
C GLY A 287 -14.54 -2.96 -29.17
N ILE A 288 -14.21 -2.12 -28.18
CA ILE A 288 -13.04 -1.25 -28.22
C ILE A 288 -11.86 -2.01 -27.59
N ASP A 289 -10.84 -2.29 -28.39
CA ASP A 289 -9.62 -2.99 -27.99
C ASP A 289 -8.35 -2.12 -28.11
N ASP A 290 -8.51 -0.83 -28.33
CA ASP A 290 -7.43 0.15 -28.39
C ASP A 290 -6.87 0.45 -26.98
N GLY A 291 -5.63 0.00 -26.74
CA GLY A 291 -4.95 0.18 -25.46
C GLY A 291 -4.60 1.63 -25.15
N GLU A 292 -4.43 2.50 -26.14
CA GLU A 292 -4.15 3.92 -25.92
C GLU A 292 -5.40 4.64 -25.38
N ILE A 293 -6.57 4.36 -25.93
CA ILE A 293 -7.85 4.89 -25.46
C ILE A 293 -8.10 4.48 -24.01
N ILE A 294 -7.86 3.21 -23.68
CA ILE A 294 -8.01 2.67 -22.32
C ILE A 294 -7.03 3.33 -21.35
N ALA A 295 -5.76 3.45 -21.73
CA ALA A 295 -4.73 4.06 -20.88
C ALA A 295 -5.00 5.55 -20.64
N LYS A 296 -5.45 6.29 -21.66
CA LYS A 296 -5.87 7.69 -21.57
C LYS A 296 -7.05 7.86 -20.62
N LYS A 297 -8.12 7.06 -20.80
CA LYS A 297 -9.31 7.07 -19.92
C LYS A 297 -8.93 6.78 -18.46
N PHE A 298 -8.04 5.81 -18.24
CA PHE A 298 -7.53 5.52 -16.89
C PHE A 298 -6.81 6.72 -16.27
N GLN A 299 -5.93 7.38 -17.01
CA GLN A 299 -5.23 8.58 -16.50
C GLN A 299 -6.22 9.71 -16.19
N GLU A 300 -7.17 10.00 -17.07
CA GLU A 300 -8.16 11.07 -16.89
C GLU A 300 -8.99 10.88 -15.61
N ILE A 301 -9.39 9.65 -15.32
CA ILE A 301 -10.20 9.33 -14.13
C ILE A 301 -9.36 9.35 -12.85
N ASN A 302 -8.15 8.77 -12.86
CA ASN A 302 -7.44 8.43 -11.62
C ASN A 302 -6.34 9.43 -11.23
N LYS A 303 -5.77 10.19 -12.19
CA LYS A 303 -4.61 11.03 -11.93
C LYS A 303 -4.86 12.09 -10.85
N HIS A 304 -5.95 12.84 -10.93
CA HIS A 304 -6.27 13.88 -9.95
C HIS A 304 -6.62 13.27 -8.58
N ILE A 305 -7.29 12.13 -8.55
CA ILE A 305 -7.64 11.42 -7.31
C ILE A 305 -6.36 10.96 -6.61
N ASN A 306 -5.47 10.29 -7.32
CA ASN A 306 -4.19 9.81 -6.78
C ASN A 306 -3.29 10.96 -6.30
N PHE A 307 -3.31 12.09 -7.02
CA PHE A 307 -2.60 13.29 -6.62
C PHE A 307 -3.14 13.84 -5.28
N MET A 308 -4.46 13.99 -5.15
CA MET A 308 -5.10 14.47 -3.91
C MET A 308 -4.80 13.54 -2.72
N TYR A 309 -4.88 12.23 -2.91
CA TYR A 309 -4.55 11.25 -1.86
C TYR A 309 -3.09 11.33 -1.46
N GLY A 310 -2.18 11.35 -2.43
CA GLY A 310 -0.75 11.41 -2.17
C GLY A 310 -0.36 12.65 -1.39
N PHE A 311 -0.81 13.83 -1.83
CA PHE A 311 -0.53 15.10 -1.13
C PHE A 311 -1.23 15.20 0.22
N GLY A 312 -2.44 14.66 0.36
CA GLY A 312 -3.14 14.61 1.65
C GLY A 312 -2.35 13.83 2.70
N ILE A 313 -1.81 12.65 2.33
CA ILE A 313 -0.97 11.84 3.21
C ILE A 313 0.35 12.56 3.54
N ASP A 314 0.99 13.21 2.56
CA ASP A 314 2.21 14.00 2.80
C ASP A 314 1.95 15.20 3.72
N ALA A 315 0.84 15.89 3.56
CA ALA A 315 0.45 17.01 4.42
C ALA A 315 0.28 16.58 5.89
N ILE A 316 -0.39 15.43 6.12
CA ILE A 316 -0.52 14.86 7.48
C ILE A 316 0.84 14.51 8.07
N ASN A 317 1.69 13.83 7.33
CA ASN A 317 3.03 13.50 7.80
C ASN A 317 3.84 14.76 8.14
N SER A 318 3.76 15.77 7.29
CA SER A 318 4.44 17.05 7.49
C SER A 318 3.91 17.81 8.72
N PHE A 319 2.59 17.79 8.95
CA PHE A 319 1.96 18.37 10.13
C PHE A 319 2.47 17.71 11.43
N PHE A 320 2.47 16.38 11.51
CA PHE A 320 2.97 15.69 12.70
C PHE A 320 4.48 15.88 12.92
N LYS A 321 5.27 15.95 11.84
CA LYS A 321 6.70 16.31 11.94
C LYS A 321 6.91 17.70 12.50
N PHE A 322 6.11 18.68 12.07
CA PHE A 322 6.16 20.04 12.57
C PHE A 322 5.77 20.13 14.04
N ASP A 323 4.63 19.52 14.43
CA ASP A 323 4.17 19.47 15.82
C ASP A 323 5.17 18.79 16.75
N SER A 324 5.86 17.73 16.29
CA SER A 324 6.88 17.05 17.07
C SER A 324 8.12 17.91 17.35
N LYS A 325 8.44 18.87 16.44
CA LYS A 325 9.58 19.80 16.60
C LYS A 325 9.23 20.98 17.49
N LEU A 326 8.00 21.49 17.40
CA LEU A 326 7.54 22.57 18.29
C LEU A 326 7.26 21.97 19.67
N GLN A 327 7.86 22.57 20.70
CA GLN A 327 7.59 22.17 22.10
C GLN A 327 6.15 22.51 22.54
N ASN A 328 5.38 23.23 21.75
CA ASN A 328 4.00 23.60 22.00
C ASN A 328 3.04 22.50 21.52
N ASN A 329 2.07 22.15 22.38
CA ASN A 329 1.02 21.17 22.11
C ASN A 329 -0.03 21.68 21.10
N LEU A 330 0.36 22.02 19.87
CA LEU A 330 -0.58 22.48 18.83
C LEU A 330 -1.49 21.37 18.34
N SER A 331 -1.03 20.10 18.37
CA SER A 331 -1.84 18.96 17.95
C SER A 331 -3.10 18.80 18.82
N GLY A 332 -3.02 18.98 20.14
CA GLY A 332 -4.16 18.81 21.05
C GLY A 332 -5.34 19.74 20.74
N PRO A 333 -5.16 21.08 20.72
CA PRO A 333 -6.22 22.02 20.36
C PRO A 333 -6.72 21.86 18.93
N ILE A 334 -5.82 21.66 17.94
CA ILE A 334 -6.19 21.47 16.55
C ILE A 334 -7.01 20.20 16.38
N PHE A 335 -6.64 19.08 17.00
CA PHE A 335 -7.45 17.86 16.97
C PHE A 335 -8.77 17.99 17.71
N LYS A 336 -8.86 18.79 18.78
CA LYS A 336 -10.16 19.12 19.43
C LYS A 336 -11.08 19.89 18.49
N ILE A 337 -10.55 20.87 17.74
CA ILE A 337 -11.31 21.61 16.74
C ILE A 337 -11.72 20.70 15.57
N LEU A 338 -10.81 19.84 15.15
CA LEU A 338 -11.01 18.91 14.05
C LEU A 338 -11.95 17.73 14.44
N LYS A 339 -12.02 17.35 15.71
CA LYS A 339 -12.93 16.29 16.23
C LYS A 339 -14.41 16.63 16.05
N GLY A 340 -14.75 17.94 15.98
CA GLY A 340 -16.09 18.44 15.64
C GLY A 340 -16.33 18.68 14.15
N ASN A 341 -15.32 18.54 13.30
CA ASN A 341 -15.40 18.97 11.91
C ASN A 341 -15.67 17.76 10.98
N LYS A 342 -16.78 17.83 10.22
CA LYS A 342 -17.17 16.85 9.18
C LYS A 342 -16.04 16.53 8.19
N PHE A 343 -15.02 17.41 8.09
CA PHE A 343 -13.88 17.25 7.19
C PHE A 343 -12.96 16.10 7.62
N LEU A 344 -12.65 15.92 8.91
CA LEU A 344 -11.83 14.78 9.37
C LEU A 344 -12.61 13.46 9.37
N ASN A 345 -13.89 13.50 9.67
CA ASN A 345 -14.75 12.32 9.51
C ASN A 345 -14.83 11.95 8.01
N LYS A 346 -14.96 12.93 7.13
CA LYS A 346 -14.90 12.73 5.67
C LYS A 346 -13.52 12.29 5.19
N TYR A 347 -12.44 12.81 5.81
CA TYR A 347 -11.08 12.40 5.52
C TYR A 347 -10.76 10.99 6.09
N ALA A 348 -11.25 10.66 7.26
CA ALA A 348 -11.16 9.31 7.84
C ALA A 348 -11.96 8.30 7.01
N THR A 349 -13.17 8.66 6.57
CA THR A 349 -13.96 7.88 5.60
C THR A 349 -13.23 7.78 4.25
N PHE A 350 -12.62 8.88 3.80
CA PHE A 350 -11.80 8.94 2.59
C PHE A 350 -10.53 8.07 2.69
N LEU A 351 -9.91 7.94 3.87
CA LEU A 351 -8.80 7.00 4.11
C LEU A 351 -9.28 5.57 4.33
N SER A 352 -10.54 5.35 4.71
CA SER A 352 -11.13 4.02 4.94
C SER A 352 -11.84 3.44 3.71
N ASN A 353 -12.11 4.27 2.73
CA ASN A 353 -12.67 3.91 1.41
C ASN A 353 -11.57 4.00 0.34
#